data_f1e81eb74034fd2330ac327778b40313
#
_entry.id   f1e81eb74034fd2330ac327778b40313
#
_cell.length_a   1.000
_cell.length_b   1.000
_cell.length_c   1.000
_cell.angle_alpha   90.00
_cell.angle_beta   90.00
_cell.angle_gamma   90.00
#
_symmetry.space_group_name_H-M   'P 1'
#
loop_
_entity.id
_entity.type
_entity.pdbx_description
1 polymer ?
#
loop_
_entity_poly.entity_id
_entity_poly.type
_entity_poly.pdbx_seq_one_letter_code
_entity_poly.pdbx_strand_id
1 'polypeptide(L)'
;MSIGKRMQSKHSHPRHAASFVKQEEQKELQQQANQQDVIHEKPTDVGDNSSETVTYTNQDTQTTFGSFSNHVEAPLDVMSHYKRNSVDSDRGVLTELVEPSAAYAAQAYKKAPVTRRRFIWGCIGTAAVGAGLFAWLQRKVDVYVNDQKISVRPGATLDDLYKQTGLSVEPGNYIAVDGSVLQDAQGYPYSVSIDDSDLEEKEFANWRTAGGEHVNFANGHNRMEDYDVQIEETQPKLATTGVAWATVRYVAQWGKVGKKEIRTGKESGITADGDVIQEVQNCIIHGQNIKPDNGEKLISVTFDDGPSIYTDRYLKILSDRGIKTTFFNIGQNVDNMKEQPKKVLDEGHYIAGHSYTHPLLSKKKPDQLREELSKVKESLSEATGITTTMFRPPYGDFTTKTWLDSQGIVSSEILWTQDTLDWKQPGVNKIIDGALKNVTPGSVVLMHDGGGKRDQDLEALPQILDKLIANGFKIVSIQELMKSDSSIPSDIADGSATMPDDCVWPTELA
;
A
#
# COMPACT_ATOMS: atom_id res chain seq x y z
N MET A 1 61.10 14.56 -17.90
CA MET A 1 61.11 13.60 -16.78
C MET A 1 60.55 14.34 -15.54
N SER A 2 59.29 14.09 -15.20
CA SER A 2 58.73 14.53 -13.92
C SER A 2 57.61 13.54 -13.56
N ILE A 3 57.80 12.88 -12.44
CA ILE A 3 57.01 11.77 -11.96
C ILE A 3 55.89 12.35 -11.08
N GLY A 4 54.67 12.33 -11.54
CA GLY A 4 53.49 12.70 -10.75
C GLY A 4 53.09 11.60 -9.78
N LYS A 5 53.20 11.85 -8.49
CA LYS A 5 52.67 10.99 -7.41
C LYS A 5 51.15 11.18 -7.33
N ARG A 6 50.39 10.14 -7.66
CA ARG A 6 48.97 10.00 -7.35
C ARG A 6 48.79 9.78 -5.86
N MET A 7 48.19 10.72 -5.14
CA MET A 7 47.63 10.49 -3.81
C MET A 7 46.32 9.69 -3.91
N GLN A 8 46.33 8.48 -3.42
CA GLN A 8 45.13 7.69 -3.18
C GLN A 8 44.49 8.14 -1.86
N SER A 9 43.34 8.77 -1.92
CA SER A 9 42.50 9.03 -0.74
C SER A 9 41.89 7.72 -0.27
N LYS A 10 42.29 7.25 0.91
CA LYS A 10 41.65 6.13 1.60
C LYS A 10 40.29 6.60 2.13
N HIS A 11 39.21 6.21 1.48
CA HIS A 11 37.87 6.31 2.04
C HIS A 11 37.74 5.28 3.17
N SER A 12 37.75 5.77 4.42
CA SER A 12 37.39 4.97 5.58
C SER A 12 35.89 4.70 5.57
N HIS A 13 35.51 3.42 5.49
CA HIS A 13 34.10 2.99 5.47
C HIS A 13 33.42 3.24 6.82
N PRO A 14 32.17 3.72 6.84
CA PRO A 14 31.40 3.99 8.07
C PRO A 14 31.05 2.71 8.89
N ARG A 15 31.33 1.52 8.37
CA ARG A 15 31.03 0.22 9.04
C ARG A 15 31.73 0.02 10.38
N HIS A 16 32.85 0.63 10.62
CA HIS A 16 33.59 0.46 11.90
C HIS A 16 33.07 1.31 13.05
N ALA A 17 32.44 2.46 12.76
CA ALA A 17 31.87 3.30 13.80
C ALA A 17 30.57 2.70 14.38
N ALA A 18 29.69 2.16 13.53
CA ALA A 18 28.43 1.55 13.96
C ALA A 18 28.62 0.25 14.76
N SER A 19 29.66 -0.55 14.46
CA SER A 19 29.94 -1.79 15.20
C SER A 19 30.56 -1.50 16.57
N PHE A 20 31.34 -0.43 16.71
CA PHE A 20 31.96 -0.04 17.97
C PHE A 20 30.94 0.54 18.95
N VAL A 21 30.00 1.38 18.45
CA VAL A 21 28.88 1.91 19.23
C VAL A 21 28.00 0.78 19.76
N LYS A 22 27.65 -0.20 18.91
CA LYS A 22 26.84 -1.35 19.35
C LYS A 22 27.50 -2.21 20.45
N GLN A 23 28.80 -2.36 20.43
CA GLN A 23 29.49 -3.17 21.45
C GLN A 23 29.61 -2.44 22.79
N GLU A 24 29.80 -1.14 22.79
CA GLU A 24 29.81 -0.35 24.03
C GLU A 24 28.40 -0.17 24.62
N GLU A 25 27.37 0.09 23.80
CA GLU A 25 25.99 0.16 24.27
C GLU A 25 25.51 -1.17 24.89
N GLN A 26 25.86 -2.31 24.29
CA GLN A 26 25.55 -3.61 24.89
C GLN A 26 26.23 -3.85 26.24
N LYS A 27 27.45 -3.34 26.45
CA LYS A 27 28.12 -3.43 27.73
C LYS A 27 27.52 -2.53 28.80
N GLU A 28 27.08 -1.32 28.41
CA GLU A 28 26.45 -0.38 29.35
C GLU A 28 25.04 -0.78 29.73
N LEU A 29 24.25 -1.34 28.80
CA LEU A 29 22.95 -1.94 29.08
C LEU A 29 23.06 -3.12 30.03
N GLN A 30 24.13 -3.94 29.93
CA GLN A 30 24.40 -5.03 30.84
C GLN A 30 24.80 -4.51 32.24
N GLN A 31 25.48 -3.36 32.32
CA GLN A 31 25.82 -2.73 33.59
C GLN A 31 24.60 -2.06 34.25
N GLN A 32 23.68 -1.47 33.48
CA GLN A 32 22.45 -0.91 33.99
C GLN A 32 21.48 -1.99 34.48
N ALA A 33 21.37 -3.12 33.76
CA ALA A 33 20.59 -4.28 34.19
C ALA A 33 21.12 -4.85 35.53
N ASN A 34 22.46 -4.95 35.69
CA ASN A 34 23.08 -5.41 36.92
C ASN A 34 22.95 -4.41 38.08
N GLN A 35 22.74 -3.10 37.83
CA GLN A 35 22.47 -2.11 38.87
C GLN A 35 21.03 -2.11 39.34
N GLN A 36 20.07 -2.50 38.51
CA GLN A 36 18.67 -2.67 38.90
C GLN A 36 18.44 -3.91 39.78
N ASP A 37 19.22 -4.96 39.60
CA ASP A 37 19.15 -6.17 40.45
C ASP A 37 19.70 -5.97 41.86
N VAL A 38 20.47 -4.89 42.12
CA VAL A 38 21.08 -4.59 43.44
C VAL A 38 20.11 -3.76 44.35
N ILE A 39 19.01 -3.22 43.83
CA ILE A 39 18.07 -2.40 44.62
C ILE A 39 16.93 -3.24 45.22
N HIS A 40 16.90 -4.55 45.04
CA HIS A 40 15.92 -5.47 45.64
C HIS A 40 16.54 -6.41 46.68
N GLU A 41 17.28 -5.89 47.63
CA GLU A 41 17.52 -6.57 48.89
C GLU A 41 16.62 -6.05 50.03
N LYS A 42 15.93 -7.02 50.63
CA LYS A 42 14.88 -7.00 51.62
C LYS A 42 15.17 -6.18 52.89
N PRO A 43 14.13 -5.67 53.58
CA PRO A 43 14.15 -5.54 55.04
C PRO A 43 13.68 -6.86 55.69
N THR A 44 14.45 -7.26 56.71
CA THR A 44 14.22 -8.40 57.57
C THR A 44 13.09 -8.18 58.56
N ASP A 45 12.29 -9.21 58.69
CA ASP A 45 11.55 -9.75 59.87
C ASP A 45 11.16 -8.85 61.07
N VAL A 46 9.85 -8.80 61.32
CA VAL A 46 9.28 -9.03 62.68
C VAL A 46 7.88 -9.64 62.51
N GLY A 47 7.63 -10.77 63.23
CA GLY A 47 6.48 -11.66 63.09
C GLY A 47 5.14 -11.13 63.57
N ASP A 48 4.08 -11.74 63.20
CA ASP A 48 3.26 -12.69 64.00
C ASP A 48 1.94 -13.02 63.28
N ASN A 49 1.61 -14.27 63.30
CA ASN A 49 0.35 -14.98 63.19
C ASN A 49 -0.93 -14.31 62.62
N SER A 50 -1.46 -14.88 61.58
CA SER A 50 -2.72 -15.66 61.62
C SER A 50 -3.12 -16.16 60.21
N SER A 51 -3.51 -17.42 60.20
CA SER A 51 -3.99 -18.22 59.09
C SER A 51 -5.31 -17.71 58.51
N GLU A 52 -5.40 -17.66 57.16
CA GLU A 52 -6.64 -17.98 56.44
C GLU A 52 -6.32 -18.54 55.08
N THR A 53 -6.68 -19.84 54.96
CA THR A 53 -6.60 -20.65 53.75
C THR A 53 -7.83 -20.33 52.89
N VAL A 54 -7.67 -19.85 51.67
CA VAL A 54 -8.75 -19.82 50.70
C VAL A 54 -8.43 -20.80 49.60
N THR A 55 -9.15 -21.91 49.62
CA THR A 55 -9.15 -22.97 48.59
C THR A 55 -10.08 -22.57 47.45
N TYR A 56 -9.60 -22.55 46.23
CA TYR A 56 -10.48 -22.52 45.06
C TYR A 56 -10.53 -23.91 44.45
N THR A 57 -11.72 -24.51 44.54
CA THR A 57 -12.08 -25.75 43.87
C THR A 57 -12.59 -25.48 42.47
N ASN A 58 -12.04 -26.22 41.50
CA ASN A 58 -12.58 -26.43 40.14
C ASN A 58 -13.89 -27.22 40.24
N GLN A 59 -14.90 -26.78 39.51
CA GLN A 59 -16.02 -27.68 39.14
C GLN A 59 -16.33 -27.57 37.67
N ASP A 60 -16.14 -28.76 37.00
CA ASP A 60 -16.65 -29.12 35.70
C ASP A 60 -18.18 -28.98 35.63
N THR A 61 -18.68 -28.59 34.46
CA THR A 61 -20.00 -29.03 34.01
C THR A 61 -19.99 -29.27 32.49
N GLN A 62 -20.10 -30.55 32.18
CA GLN A 62 -20.56 -31.08 30.90
C GLN A 62 -21.95 -30.56 30.57
N THR A 63 -22.23 -30.25 29.34
CA THR A 63 -23.58 -30.32 28.80
C THR A 63 -23.57 -30.82 27.35
N THR A 64 -24.41 -31.82 27.21
CA THR A 64 -24.68 -32.72 26.12
C THR A 64 -25.23 -32.10 24.84
N PHE A 65 -24.99 -32.84 23.77
CA PHE A 65 -25.57 -32.75 22.41
C PHE A 65 -27.10 -32.74 22.40
N GLY A 66 -27.67 -31.90 21.54
CA GLY A 66 -29.06 -31.98 21.07
C GLY A 66 -29.13 -31.64 19.58
N SER A 67 -29.35 -32.67 18.78
CA SER A 67 -29.68 -32.60 17.35
C SER A 67 -31.11 -32.10 17.18
N PHE A 68 -31.37 -31.18 16.22
CA PHE A 68 -32.67 -31.12 15.53
C PHE A 68 -32.48 -30.66 14.08
N SER A 69 -33.16 -31.40 13.24
CA SER A 69 -33.28 -31.33 11.80
C SER A 69 -34.29 -30.30 11.31
N ASN A 70 -34.01 -29.80 10.11
CA ASN A 70 -34.94 -29.36 9.05
C ASN A 70 -36.19 -28.56 9.41
N HIS A 71 -36.31 -27.34 8.85
CA HIS A 71 -37.29 -27.05 7.81
C HIS A 71 -37.02 -25.71 7.16
N VAL A 72 -37.15 -25.70 5.84
CA VAL A 72 -37.16 -24.59 4.89
C VAL A 72 -38.46 -23.82 5.08
N GLU A 73 -38.36 -22.49 5.13
CA GLU A 73 -39.37 -21.57 4.59
C GLU A 73 -38.74 -20.18 4.41
N ALA A 74 -38.75 -19.73 3.16
CA ALA A 74 -38.44 -18.35 2.79
C ALA A 74 -39.70 -17.49 2.99
N PRO A 75 -39.53 -16.24 3.38
CA PRO A 75 -40.49 -15.20 3.05
C PRO A 75 -39.92 -14.26 2.00
N LEU A 76 -40.61 -14.23 0.85
CA LEU A 76 -40.80 -13.08 -0.02
C LEU A 76 -41.40 -11.94 0.82
N ASP A 77 -40.70 -10.81 0.89
CA ASP A 77 -41.28 -9.48 0.77
C ASP A 77 -40.29 -8.41 1.27
N VAL A 78 -39.49 -7.83 0.38
CA VAL A 78 -38.94 -6.47 0.54
C VAL A 78 -38.93 -5.78 -0.84
N MET A 79 -40.11 -5.55 -1.37
CA MET A 79 -40.34 -4.64 -2.47
C MET A 79 -41.51 -3.71 -2.11
N SER A 80 -41.28 -2.78 -1.21
CA SER A 80 -42.17 -1.62 -1.08
C SER A 80 -41.59 -0.59 -0.13
N HIS A 81 -40.71 0.26 -0.59
CA HIS A 81 -40.50 1.61 -0.02
C HIS A 81 -39.58 2.44 -0.93
N TYR A 82 -40.03 2.68 -2.14
CA TYR A 82 -39.60 3.85 -2.90
C TYR A 82 -40.75 4.82 -3.05
N LYS A 83 -40.83 5.78 -2.16
CA LYS A 83 -41.67 6.97 -2.35
C LYS A 83 -40.96 7.89 -3.35
N ARG A 84 -41.68 8.17 -4.47
CA ARG A 84 -41.40 9.29 -5.34
C ARG A 84 -41.46 10.59 -4.55
N ASN A 85 -40.41 11.38 -4.60
CA ASN A 85 -40.48 12.80 -4.36
C ASN A 85 -40.10 13.55 -5.63
N SER A 86 -40.99 14.48 -5.96
CA SER A 86 -41.03 15.36 -7.12
C SER A 86 -39.80 16.27 -7.19
N VAL A 87 -39.41 16.50 -8.43
CA VAL A 87 -38.41 17.46 -8.92
C VAL A 87 -38.73 18.87 -8.42
N ASP A 88 -37.69 19.51 -7.83
CA ASP A 88 -37.59 20.97 -7.88
C ASP A 88 -36.20 21.32 -8.48
N SER A 89 -36.31 22.10 -9.56
CA SER A 89 -35.19 22.57 -10.36
C SER A 89 -34.60 23.81 -9.71
N ASP A 90 -33.37 23.76 -9.25
CA ASP A 90 -32.33 24.77 -9.51
C ASP A 90 -31.02 24.47 -8.75
N ARG A 91 -29.96 24.51 -9.54
CA ARG A 91 -28.51 24.48 -9.18
C ARG A 91 -27.82 23.13 -9.28
N GLY A 92 -27.16 23.00 -10.41
CA GLY A 92 -26.28 21.90 -10.74
C GLY A 92 -25.04 21.76 -9.85
N VAL A 93 -24.86 20.57 -9.38
CA VAL A 93 -23.57 19.84 -9.28
C VAL A 93 -23.94 18.36 -9.35
N LEU A 94 -23.66 17.73 -10.47
CA LEU A 94 -23.72 16.28 -10.65
C LEU A 94 -22.48 15.68 -10.02
N THR A 95 -22.61 15.00 -8.89
CA THR A 95 -21.65 14.01 -8.43
C THR A 95 -22.07 12.67 -9.00
N GLU A 96 -21.36 12.23 -10.00
CA GLU A 96 -21.50 10.94 -10.66
C GLU A 96 -20.96 9.83 -9.75
N LEU A 97 -21.87 8.95 -9.31
CA LEU A 97 -21.49 7.67 -8.69
C LEU A 97 -21.05 6.73 -9.82
N VAL A 98 -19.76 6.48 -9.92
CA VAL A 98 -19.17 5.51 -10.86
C VAL A 98 -19.21 4.14 -10.22
N GLU A 99 -20.04 3.24 -10.75
CA GLU A 99 -19.93 1.80 -10.47
C GLU A 99 -18.71 1.22 -11.20
N PRO A 100 -17.85 0.42 -10.54
CA PRO A 100 -16.62 -0.08 -11.14
C PRO A 100 -16.78 -1.48 -11.76
N SER A 101 -17.54 -1.62 -12.83
CA SER A 101 -17.56 -2.87 -13.59
C SER A 101 -17.90 -2.78 -15.09
N ALA A 102 -17.92 -1.58 -15.66
CA ALA A 102 -18.23 -1.39 -17.08
C ALA A 102 -17.16 -0.60 -17.87
N ALA A 103 -16.03 -0.30 -17.30
CA ALA A 103 -15.07 0.63 -17.90
C ALA A 103 -14.02 -0.04 -18.82
N TYR A 104 -13.92 -1.36 -18.90
CA TYR A 104 -12.94 -2.03 -19.78
C TYR A 104 -13.46 -2.52 -21.13
N ALA A 105 -14.76 -2.43 -21.39
CA ALA A 105 -15.34 -2.85 -22.68
C ALA A 105 -15.70 -1.71 -23.64
N ALA A 106 -15.37 -0.45 -23.33
CA ALA A 106 -15.88 0.70 -24.11
C ALA A 106 -14.84 1.40 -25.00
N GLN A 107 -13.70 0.81 -25.31
CA GLN A 107 -12.66 1.51 -26.08
C GLN A 107 -12.34 0.92 -27.44
N ALA A 108 -13.22 0.16 -28.08
CA ALA A 108 -13.00 -0.34 -29.44
C ALA A 108 -14.24 -0.41 -30.34
N TYR A 109 -15.16 0.55 -30.28
CA TYR A 109 -16.19 0.64 -31.34
C TYR A 109 -16.33 2.07 -31.87
N LYS A 110 -15.55 2.39 -32.90
CA LYS A 110 -15.94 3.42 -33.87
C LYS A 110 -17.01 2.81 -34.76
N LYS A 111 -18.28 3.15 -34.52
CA LYS A 111 -19.38 2.78 -35.39
C LYS A 111 -19.16 3.36 -36.80
N ALA A 112 -18.99 2.50 -37.78
CA ALA A 112 -19.20 2.87 -39.18
C ALA A 112 -20.69 3.19 -39.40
N PRO A 113 -21.04 4.20 -40.20
CA PRO A 113 -22.44 4.56 -40.39
C PRO A 113 -23.14 3.50 -41.21
N VAL A 114 -24.06 2.77 -40.59
CA VAL A 114 -25.01 1.91 -41.30
C VAL A 114 -25.98 2.80 -42.05
N THR A 115 -25.85 2.89 -43.38
CA THR A 115 -26.80 3.56 -44.25
C THR A 115 -28.10 2.77 -44.29
N ARG A 116 -29.09 3.23 -43.50
CA ARG A 116 -30.47 2.75 -43.59
C ARG A 116 -31.07 3.16 -44.95
N ARG A 117 -31.16 2.26 -45.91
CA ARG A 117 -32.04 2.43 -47.08
C ARG A 117 -33.47 2.21 -46.62
N ARG A 118 -34.26 3.32 -46.64
CA ARG A 118 -35.72 3.30 -46.40
C ARG A 118 -36.41 2.55 -47.55
N PHE A 119 -37.13 1.48 -47.16
CA PHE A 119 -38.09 0.84 -48.10
C PHE A 119 -39.35 1.71 -48.17
N ILE A 120 -39.69 2.18 -49.39
CA ILE A 120 -40.99 2.82 -49.70
C ILE A 120 -41.92 1.75 -50.25
N TRP A 121 -43.01 1.46 -49.59
CA TRP A 121 -44.07 0.59 -50.07
C TRP A 121 -45.06 1.42 -50.84
N GLY A 122 -45.18 1.14 -52.14
CA GLY A 122 -46.31 1.61 -52.98
C GLY A 122 -47.21 0.44 -53.35
N CYS A 123 -48.46 0.47 -52.90
CA CYS A 123 -49.46 -0.54 -53.24
C CYS A 123 -49.95 -0.39 -54.67
N ILE A 124 -49.76 -1.39 -55.55
CA ILE A 124 -50.41 -1.54 -56.82
C ILE A 124 -50.84 -3.00 -57.02
N GLY A 125 -52.12 -3.23 -57.11
CA GLY A 125 -52.94 -4.27 -57.74
C GLY A 125 -52.52 -5.74 -57.60
N THR A 126 -53.44 -6.55 -57.10
CA THR A 126 -53.32 -7.97 -56.70
C THR A 126 -52.96 -8.99 -57.82
N ALA A 127 -52.78 -8.62 -59.08
CA ALA A 127 -52.27 -9.52 -60.13
C ALA A 127 -50.73 -9.39 -60.38
N ALA A 128 -50.14 -8.24 -59.97
CA ALA A 128 -48.69 -8.03 -60.06
C ALA A 128 -47.95 -8.59 -58.83
N VAL A 129 -48.67 -8.84 -57.74
CA VAL A 129 -48.06 -9.30 -56.43
C VAL A 129 -47.53 -10.73 -56.55
N GLY A 130 -48.22 -11.62 -57.31
CA GLY A 130 -47.75 -13.01 -57.50
C GLY A 130 -46.48 -13.10 -58.37
N ALA A 131 -46.40 -12.35 -59.44
CA ALA A 131 -45.21 -12.35 -60.31
C ALA A 131 -44.06 -11.58 -59.68
N GLY A 132 -44.35 -10.48 -58.93
CA GLY A 132 -43.35 -9.74 -58.17
C GLY A 132 -42.79 -10.52 -57.02
N LEU A 133 -43.64 -11.28 -56.31
CA LEU A 133 -43.21 -12.15 -55.21
C LEU A 133 -42.37 -13.32 -55.73
N PHE A 134 -42.76 -13.92 -56.87
CA PHE A 134 -41.97 -14.99 -57.53
C PHE A 134 -40.63 -14.48 -58.06
N ALA A 135 -40.60 -13.29 -58.66
CA ALA A 135 -39.37 -12.64 -59.09
C ALA A 135 -38.50 -12.22 -57.91
N TRP A 136 -39.10 -11.79 -56.79
CA TRP A 136 -38.39 -11.48 -55.54
C TRP A 136 -37.83 -12.72 -54.89
N LEU A 137 -38.56 -13.83 -54.84
CA LEU A 137 -38.08 -15.15 -54.37
C LEU A 137 -36.98 -15.74 -55.21
N GLN A 138 -36.85 -15.34 -56.47
CA GLN A 138 -35.80 -15.75 -57.40
C GLN A 138 -34.62 -14.77 -57.45
N ARG A 139 -34.69 -13.66 -56.72
CA ARG A 139 -33.60 -12.67 -56.70
C ARG A 139 -32.38 -13.28 -56.02
N LYS A 140 -31.25 -13.19 -56.70
CA LYS A 140 -29.95 -13.51 -56.16
C LYS A 140 -29.15 -12.24 -55.91
N VAL A 141 -28.30 -12.26 -54.92
CA VAL A 141 -27.32 -11.22 -54.60
C VAL A 141 -25.92 -11.85 -54.74
N ASP A 142 -24.99 -11.03 -55.17
CA ASP A 142 -23.59 -11.45 -55.28
C ASP A 142 -22.88 -11.23 -53.94
N VAL A 143 -22.08 -12.20 -53.51
CA VAL A 143 -21.22 -12.17 -52.32
C VAL A 143 -19.84 -12.67 -52.75
N TYR A 144 -18.79 -12.11 -52.17
CA TYR A 144 -17.44 -12.54 -52.43
C TYR A 144 -16.97 -13.41 -51.22
N VAL A 145 -16.75 -14.70 -51.49
CA VAL A 145 -16.30 -15.64 -50.47
C VAL A 145 -14.87 -16.07 -50.77
N ASN A 146 -13.92 -15.73 -49.92
CA ASN A 146 -12.47 -15.95 -50.16
C ASN A 146 -12.07 -15.52 -51.59
N ASP A 147 -12.47 -14.29 -51.97
CA ASP A 147 -12.29 -13.68 -53.29
C ASP A 147 -13.07 -14.35 -54.41
N GLN A 148 -13.81 -15.42 -54.18
CA GLN A 148 -14.66 -16.08 -55.17
C GLN A 148 -16.06 -15.45 -55.16
N LYS A 149 -16.46 -14.88 -56.30
CA LYS A 149 -17.80 -14.35 -56.45
C LYS A 149 -18.83 -15.49 -56.56
N ILE A 150 -19.81 -15.51 -55.69
CA ILE A 150 -20.95 -16.44 -55.71
C ILE A 150 -22.26 -15.68 -55.71
N SER A 151 -23.34 -16.27 -56.25
CA SER A 151 -24.65 -15.69 -56.27
C SER A 151 -25.59 -16.53 -55.41
N VAL A 152 -26.09 -15.93 -54.32
CA VAL A 152 -26.93 -16.58 -53.30
C VAL A 152 -28.28 -15.83 -53.14
N ARG A 153 -29.20 -16.43 -52.41
CA ARG A 153 -30.44 -15.72 -52.01
C ARG A 153 -30.11 -14.69 -50.93
N PRO A 154 -30.78 -13.53 -50.96
CA PRO A 154 -30.68 -12.60 -49.81
C PRO A 154 -31.09 -13.29 -48.52
N GLY A 155 -30.31 -13.08 -47.43
CA GLY A 155 -30.52 -13.75 -46.15
C GLY A 155 -29.93 -15.14 -46.04
N ALA A 156 -29.08 -15.58 -47.01
CA ALA A 156 -28.29 -16.81 -46.85
C ALA A 156 -27.39 -16.73 -45.63
N THR A 157 -27.19 -17.88 -44.95
CA THR A 157 -26.38 -18.03 -43.77
C THR A 157 -24.90 -18.23 -44.13
N LEU A 158 -24.01 -18.12 -43.15
CA LEU A 158 -22.60 -18.48 -43.30
C LEU A 158 -22.43 -19.93 -43.79
N ASP A 159 -23.21 -20.86 -43.22
CA ASP A 159 -23.21 -22.26 -43.64
C ASP A 159 -23.66 -22.44 -45.10
N ASP A 160 -24.64 -21.67 -45.59
CA ASP A 160 -25.04 -21.72 -46.95
C ASP A 160 -23.94 -21.23 -47.89
N LEU A 161 -23.21 -20.17 -47.53
CA LEU A 161 -22.07 -19.65 -48.26
C LEU A 161 -20.92 -20.66 -48.27
N TYR A 162 -20.58 -21.21 -47.10
CA TYR A 162 -19.50 -22.20 -46.97
C TYR A 162 -19.74 -23.47 -47.79
N LYS A 163 -20.97 -24.03 -47.72
CA LYS A 163 -21.34 -25.23 -48.50
C LYS A 163 -21.33 -24.97 -50.01
N GLN A 164 -21.72 -23.78 -50.45
CA GLN A 164 -21.81 -23.46 -51.89
C GLN A 164 -20.42 -23.25 -52.51
N THR A 165 -19.41 -22.83 -51.75
CA THR A 165 -18.07 -22.58 -52.25
C THR A 165 -17.21 -23.85 -52.34
N GLY A 166 -17.57 -24.90 -51.60
CA GLY A 166 -16.77 -26.12 -51.52
C GLY A 166 -15.42 -25.90 -50.84
N LEU A 167 -15.28 -24.85 -50.04
CA LEU A 167 -14.07 -24.59 -49.24
C LEU A 167 -13.83 -25.73 -48.25
N SER A 168 -12.56 -26.04 -48.03
CA SER A 168 -12.15 -26.98 -46.99
C SER A 168 -11.24 -26.25 -46.03
N VAL A 169 -11.71 -25.99 -44.83
CA VAL A 169 -10.95 -25.46 -43.71
C VAL A 169 -10.94 -26.50 -42.62
N GLU A 170 -9.91 -26.47 -41.77
CA GLU A 170 -9.79 -27.37 -40.63
C GLU A 170 -10.60 -26.82 -39.45
N PRO A 171 -11.51 -27.63 -38.84
CA PRO A 171 -12.20 -27.20 -37.65
C PRO A 171 -11.21 -27.12 -36.46
N GLY A 172 -11.50 -26.25 -35.52
CA GLY A 172 -10.78 -26.21 -34.26
C GLY A 172 -11.07 -27.45 -33.39
N ASN A 173 -10.34 -27.57 -32.31
CA ASN A 173 -10.51 -28.65 -31.33
C ASN A 173 -11.39 -28.23 -30.16
N TYR A 174 -12.01 -29.18 -29.49
CA TYR A 174 -12.56 -29.00 -28.16
C TYR A 174 -11.45 -29.19 -27.13
N ILE A 175 -11.20 -28.18 -26.30
CA ILE A 175 -10.02 -28.14 -25.42
C ILE A 175 -10.42 -27.98 -23.97
N ALA A 176 -9.59 -28.50 -23.08
CA ALA A 176 -9.66 -28.25 -21.66
C ALA A 176 -9.17 -26.83 -21.29
N VAL A 177 -9.35 -26.44 -20.02
CA VAL A 177 -8.94 -25.11 -19.50
C VAL A 177 -7.41 -24.86 -19.56
N ASP A 178 -6.60 -25.92 -19.62
CA ASP A 178 -5.14 -25.84 -19.78
C ASP A 178 -4.69 -25.84 -21.26
N GLY A 179 -5.67 -25.87 -22.21
CA GLY A 179 -5.41 -25.93 -23.64
C GLY A 179 -5.19 -27.33 -24.17
N SER A 180 -5.19 -28.39 -23.37
CA SER A 180 -5.09 -29.77 -23.84
C SER A 180 -6.31 -30.17 -24.64
N VAL A 181 -6.13 -30.98 -25.70
CA VAL A 181 -7.23 -31.40 -26.58
C VAL A 181 -8.03 -32.51 -25.91
N LEU A 182 -9.32 -32.25 -25.71
CA LEU A 182 -10.28 -33.25 -25.23
C LEU A 182 -10.86 -34.06 -26.40
N GLN A 183 -11.20 -33.35 -27.49
CA GLN A 183 -11.74 -33.99 -28.70
C GLN A 183 -11.24 -33.24 -29.92
N ASP A 184 -10.67 -33.99 -30.89
CA ASP A 184 -10.21 -33.42 -32.16
C ASP A 184 -11.41 -32.95 -33.00
N ALA A 185 -11.23 -31.84 -33.71
CA ALA A 185 -12.17 -31.30 -34.67
C ALA A 185 -13.60 -31.01 -34.14
N GLN A 186 -13.74 -30.84 -32.81
CA GLN A 186 -15.02 -30.53 -32.14
C GLN A 186 -15.07 -29.08 -31.59
N GLY A 187 -14.17 -28.23 -32.06
CA GLY A 187 -14.23 -26.79 -31.85
C GLY A 187 -15.16 -26.09 -32.83
N TYR A 188 -14.90 -24.84 -33.16
CA TYR A 188 -15.66 -24.14 -34.18
C TYR A 188 -15.28 -24.65 -35.56
N PRO A 189 -16.25 -24.84 -36.48
CA PRO A 189 -16.02 -25.44 -37.80
C PRO A 189 -15.15 -24.54 -38.72
N TYR A 190 -15.21 -23.23 -38.52
CA TYR A 190 -14.47 -22.22 -39.24
C TYR A 190 -14.43 -20.92 -38.45
N SER A 191 -13.50 -20.03 -38.76
CA SER A 191 -13.54 -18.62 -38.40
C SER A 191 -13.96 -17.79 -39.62
N VAL A 192 -14.54 -16.61 -39.38
CA VAL A 192 -15.09 -15.76 -40.42
C VAL A 192 -14.72 -14.31 -40.20
N SER A 193 -14.24 -13.63 -41.29
CA SER A 193 -14.24 -12.17 -41.32
C SER A 193 -15.19 -11.66 -42.41
N ILE A 194 -15.83 -10.52 -42.16
CA ILE A 194 -16.75 -9.85 -43.08
C ILE A 194 -16.24 -8.43 -43.31
N ASP A 195 -15.97 -8.08 -44.56
CA ASP A 195 -15.39 -6.80 -44.97
C ASP A 195 -14.18 -6.42 -44.06
N ASP A 196 -13.23 -7.37 -43.95
CA ASP A 196 -12.00 -7.30 -43.14
C ASP A 196 -12.18 -7.15 -41.62
N SER A 197 -13.40 -7.42 -41.10
CA SER A 197 -13.68 -7.42 -39.69
C SER A 197 -14.03 -8.83 -39.21
N ASP A 198 -13.34 -9.33 -38.17
CA ASP A 198 -13.64 -10.64 -37.59
C ASP A 198 -15.05 -10.68 -37.02
N LEU A 199 -15.78 -11.76 -37.28
CA LEU A 199 -17.10 -12.04 -36.73
C LEU A 199 -16.96 -12.98 -35.53
N GLU A 200 -17.53 -12.60 -34.39
CA GLU A 200 -17.51 -13.48 -33.20
C GLU A 200 -18.38 -14.71 -33.42
N GLU A 201 -17.94 -15.88 -32.93
CA GLU A 201 -18.65 -17.17 -33.12
C GLU A 201 -20.09 -17.15 -32.60
N LYS A 202 -20.38 -16.38 -31.54
CA LYS A 202 -21.74 -16.19 -31.04
C LYS A 202 -22.70 -15.52 -32.04
N GLU A 203 -22.18 -14.85 -33.06
CA GLU A 203 -22.94 -14.14 -34.06
C GLU A 203 -23.19 -14.98 -35.32
N PHE A 204 -22.46 -16.10 -35.52
CA PHE A 204 -22.56 -16.95 -36.72
C PHE A 204 -23.99 -17.40 -37.02
N ALA A 205 -24.72 -17.87 -36.01
CA ALA A 205 -26.09 -18.35 -36.17
C ALA A 205 -27.07 -17.26 -36.66
N ASN A 206 -26.79 -16.00 -36.35
CA ASN A 206 -27.68 -14.87 -36.61
C ASN A 206 -27.30 -14.05 -37.83
N TRP A 207 -26.07 -14.25 -38.35
CA TRP A 207 -25.60 -13.49 -39.51
C TRP A 207 -26.35 -13.89 -40.79
N ARG A 208 -26.68 -12.92 -41.60
CA ARG A 208 -27.38 -13.09 -42.88
C ARG A 208 -26.85 -12.10 -43.91
N THR A 209 -26.55 -12.61 -45.12
CA THR A 209 -26.07 -11.73 -46.21
C THR A 209 -27.17 -10.79 -46.71
N ALA A 210 -26.77 -9.55 -46.97
CA ALA A 210 -27.58 -8.58 -47.71
C ALA A 210 -27.14 -8.46 -49.20
N GLY A 211 -25.94 -8.96 -49.50
CA GLY A 211 -25.27 -8.95 -50.82
C GLY A 211 -24.23 -7.83 -50.93
N GLY A 212 -23.12 -8.17 -51.53
CA GLY A 212 -21.97 -7.31 -51.76
C GLY A 212 -20.87 -7.41 -50.73
N GLU A 213 -21.08 -8.24 -49.71
CA GLU A 213 -20.06 -8.46 -48.66
C GLU A 213 -18.90 -9.31 -49.13
N HIS A 214 -17.71 -9.06 -48.58
CA HIS A 214 -16.55 -9.93 -48.64
C HIS A 214 -16.50 -10.79 -47.37
N VAL A 215 -16.72 -12.09 -47.55
CA VAL A 215 -16.75 -13.08 -46.47
C VAL A 215 -15.54 -13.99 -46.62
N ASN A 216 -14.62 -13.96 -45.65
CA ASN A 216 -13.44 -14.82 -45.67
C ASN A 216 -13.57 -15.90 -44.62
N PHE A 217 -13.57 -17.17 -45.03
CA PHE A 217 -13.52 -18.33 -44.14
C PHE A 217 -12.05 -18.76 -43.95
N ALA A 218 -11.68 -19.03 -42.73
CA ALA A 218 -10.40 -19.61 -42.34
C ALA A 218 -10.59 -20.78 -41.39
N ASN A 219 -9.52 -21.44 -40.96
CA ASN A 219 -9.58 -22.56 -40.02
C ASN A 219 -10.34 -22.17 -38.74
N GLY A 220 -11.07 -23.10 -38.18
CA GLY A 220 -11.85 -22.90 -36.98
C GLY A 220 -10.98 -22.69 -35.72
N HIS A 221 -11.49 -21.94 -34.77
CA HIS A 221 -10.84 -21.78 -33.47
C HIS A 221 -11.21 -22.93 -32.54
N ASN A 222 -10.32 -23.19 -31.57
CA ASN A 222 -10.61 -24.13 -30.51
C ASN A 222 -11.79 -23.61 -29.67
N ARG A 223 -12.64 -24.54 -29.21
CA ARG A 223 -13.68 -24.25 -28.24
C ARG A 223 -13.28 -24.84 -26.89
N MET A 224 -13.17 -23.99 -25.88
CA MET A 224 -12.88 -24.43 -24.52
C MET A 224 -14.12 -25.02 -23.87
N GLU A 225 -13.94 -26.02 -23.02
CA GLU A 225 -15.00 -26.57 -22.19
C GLU A 225 -15.56 -25.52 -21.21
N ASP A 226 -16.78 -25.76 -20.72
CA ASP A 226 -17.30 -24.97 -19.60
C ASP A 226 -16.48 -25.22 -18.35
N TYR A 227 -16.27 -24.15 -17.55
CA TYR A 227 -15.44 -24.24 -16.34
C TYR A 227 -16.07 -23.46 -15.17
N ASP A 228 -15.67 -23.85 -13.98
CA ASP A 228 -15.92 -23.12 -12.74
C ASP A 228 -14.68 -22.28 -12.40
N VAL A 229 -14.90 -21.09 -11.81
CA VAL A 229 -13.82 -20.15 -11.42
C VAL A 229 -13.75 -20.08 -9.90
N GLN A 230 -12.53 -20.20 -9.38
CA GLN A 230 -12.19 -19.89 -7.99
C GLN A 230 -11.15 -18.76 -8.00
N ILE A 231 -11.19 -17.89 -6.99
CA ILE A 231 -10.19 -16.83 -6.83
C ILE A 231 -9.13 -17.31 -5.84
N GLU A 232 -7.90 -17.38 -6.32
CA GLU A 232 -6.72 -17.56 -5.47
C GLU A 232 -6.17 -16.19 -5.05
N GLU A 233 -5.95 -16.03 -3.74
CA GLU A 233 -5.38 -14.80 -3.19
C GLU A 233 -3.92 -15.01 -2.78
N THR A 234 -3.06 -14.09 -3.20
CA THR A 234 -1.64 -14.03 -2.80
C THR A 234 -1.44 -12.86 -1.86
N GLN A 235 -0.98 -13.13 -0.63
CA GLN A 235 -0.70 -12.09 0.36
C GLN A 235 0.59 -11.33 0.02
N PRO A 236 0.62 -10.00 0.23
CA PRO A 236 1.84 -9.23 0.06
C PRO A 236 2.89 -9.60 1.11
N LYS A 237 4.16 -9.35 0.80
CA LYS A 237 5.29 -9.49 1.71
C LYS A 237 5.89 -8.13 2.01
N LEU A 238 6.60 -8.00 3.16
CA LEU A 238 7.33 -6.79 3.51
C LEU A 238 8.76 -6.89 3.01
N ALA A 239 9.14 -5.95 2.16
CA ALA A 239 10.49 -5.78 1.64
C ALA A 239 11.11 -4.46 2.11
N THR A 240 12.43 -4.39 2.13
CA THR A 240 13.18 -3.16 2.42
C THR A 240 14.04 -2.76 1.25
N THR A 241 14.14 -1.46 0.98
CA THR A 241 14.96 -0.90 -0.10
C THR A 241 15.77 0.30 0.40
N GLY A 242 16.74 0.75 -0.40
CA GLY A 242 17.55 1.92 -0.07
C GLY A 242 18.62 1.64 0.99
N VAL A 243 18.86 2.60 1.89
CA VAL A 243 19.92 2.57 2.89
C VAL A 243 19.40 1.98 4.21
N ALA A 244 20.04 0.94 4.71
CA ALA A 244 19.55 0.22 5.90
C ALA A 244 19.54 1.08 7.19
N TRP A 245 20.53 1.99 7.35
CA TRP A 245 20.65 2.93 8.47
C TRP A 245 20.55 4.36 7.95
N ALA A 246 19.45 4.63 7.29
CA ALA A 246 19.15 5.95 6.75
C ALA A 246 18.59 6.87 7.84
N THR A 247 18.71 8.17 7.61
CA THR A 247 18.12 9.20 8.49
C THR A 247 16.61 9.09 8.56
N VAL A 248 15.98 8.65 7.46
CA VAL A 248 14.55 8.39 7.36
C VAL A 248 14.32 7.02 6.75
N ARG A 249 13.47 6.22 7.38
CA ARG A 249 12.92 4.98 6.81
C ARG A 249 11.39 5.08 6.85
N TYR A 250 10.73 4.78 5.76
CA TYR A 250 9.29 5.01 5.66
C TYR A 250 8.60 4.00 4.74
N VAL A 251 7.29 3.89 4.88
CA VAL A 251 6.44 3.08 4.00
C VAL A 251 6.33 3.79 2.64
N ALA A 252 7.15 3.36 1.69
CA ALA A 252 7.12 3.89 0.32
C ALA A 252 6.02 3.28 -0.53
N GLN A 253 5.56 2.08 -0.17
CA GLN A 253 4.48 1.38 -0.84
C GLN A 253 3.74 0.49 0.16
N TRP A 254 2.41 0.64 0.20
CA TRP A 254 1.54 -0.22 0.98
C TRP A 254 1.24 -1.53 0.25
N GLY A 255 1.00 -2.62 0.98
CA GLY A 255 0.73 -3.94 0.40
C GLY A 255 -0.67 -4.05 -0.15
N LYS A 256 -0.84 -4.80 -1.27
CA LYS A 256 -2.15 -5.19 -1.80
C LYS A 256 -2.17 -6.69 -2.12
N VAL A 257 -3.29 -7.32 -1.81
CA VAL A 257 -3.52 -8.73 -2.10
C VAL A 257 -3.60 -8.94 -3.61
N GLY A 258 -2.82 -9.89 -4.13
CA GLY A 258 -2.96 -10.37 -5.49
C GLY A 258 -4.18 -11.27 -5.63
N LYS A 259 -4.84 -11.27 -6.79
CA LYS A 259 -6.00 -12.10 -7.11
C LYS A 259 -5.87 -12.68 -8.50
N LYS A 260 -5.96 -13.99 -8.60
CA LYS A 260 -5.88 -14.75 -9.84
C LYS A 260 -7.04 -15.73 -9.94
N GLU A 261 -7.59 -15.91 -11.13
CA GLU A 261 -8.54 -16.98 -11.39
C GLU A 261 -7.84 -18.33 -11.43
N ILE A 262 -8.47 -19.33 -10.84
CA ILE A 262 -8.18 -20.74 -11.04
C ILE A 262 -9.40 -21.34 -11.69
N ARG A 263 -9.24 -21.83 -12.92
CA ARG A 263 -10.31 -22.43 -13.73
C ARG A 263 -10.28 -23.93 -13.59
N THR A 264 -11.42 -24.55 -13.31
CA THR A 264 -11.58 -26.00 -13.28
C THR A 264 -12.59 -26.42 -14.33
N GLY A 265 -12.15 -27.21 -15.31
CA GLY A 265 -13.00 -27.72 -16.36
C GLY A 265 -14.10 -28.63 -15.83
N LYS A 266 -15.35 -28.44 -16.32
CA LYS A 266 -16.50 -29.23 -15.86
C LYS A 266 -16.51 -30.65 -16.40
N GLU A 267 -15.94 -30.87 -17.59
CA GLU A 267 -15.88 -32.18 -18.22
C GLU A 267 -14.58 -32.91 -17.90
N SER A 268 -13.45 -32.21 -18.03
CA SER A 268 -12.11 -32.80 -17.82
C SER A 268 -11.74 -32.91 -16.35
N GLY A 269 -12.25 -32.04 -15.49
CA GLY A 269 -11.77 -31.86 -14.10
C GLY A 269 -10.35 -31.26 -14.02
N ILE A 270 -9.77 -30.85 -15.12
CA ILE A 270 -8.43 -30.22 -15.16
C ILE A 270 -8.53 -28.83 -14.56
N THR A 271 -7.51 -28.47 -13.78
CA THR A 271 -7.38 -27.14 -13.20
C THR A 271 -6.22 -26.41 -13.85
N ALA A 272 -6.44 -25.14 -14.22
CA ALA A 272 -5.42 -24.28 -14.81
C ALA A 272 -5.54 -22.83 -14.29
N ASP A 273 -4.44 -22.09 -14.40
CA ASP A 273 -4.42 -20.66 -14.14
C ASP A 273 -5.28 -19.93 -15.19
N GLY A 274 -6.15 -19.06 -14.69
CA GLY A 274 -6.94 -18.14 -15.51
C GLY A 274 -6.34 -16.72 -15.52
N ASP A 275 -7.20 -15.71 -15.59
CA ASP A 275 -6.77 -14.32 -15.69
C ASP A 275 -6.26 -13.79 -14.34
N VAL A 276 -5.22 -12.96 -14.40
CA VAL A 276 -4.78 -12.17 -13.24
C VAL A 276 -5.71 -10.97 -13.11
N ILE A 277 -6.53 -10.99 -12.05
CA ILE A 277 -7.49 -9.91 -11.75
C ILE A 277 -6.76 -8.72 -11.12
N GLN A 278 -5.82 -9.03 -10.21
CA GLN A 278 -5.02 -8.03 -9.50
C GLN A 278 -3.64 -8.61 -9.20
N GLU A 279 -2.60 -7.88 -9.61
CA GLU A 279 -1.23 -8.22 -9.24
C GLU A 279 -0.99 -8.01 -7.75
N VAL A 280 -0.21 -8.91 -7.13
CA VAL A 280 0.22 -8.72 -5.74
C VAL A 280 1.18 -7.53 -5.65
N GLN A 281 0.92 -6.63 -4.71
CA GLN A 281 1.81 -5.49 -4.44
C GLN A 281 2.43 -5.65 -3.06
N ASN A 282 3.75 -5.84 -2.99
CA ASN A 282 4.47 -5.94 -1.73
C ASN A 282 4.48 -4.59 -0.98
N CYS A 283 4.52 -4.65 0.35
CA CYS A 283 4.78 -3.48 1.18
C CYS A 283 6.30 -3.19 1.17
N ILE A 284 6.68 -1.93 0.91
CA ILE A 284 8.08 -1.53 0.81
C ILE A 284 8.41 -0.47 1.85
N ILE A 285 9.38 -0.79 2.72
CA ILE A 285 10.02 0.18 3.59
C ILE A 285 11.28 0.70 2.89
N HIS A 286 11.28 1.98 2.55
CA HIS A 286 12.42 2.63 1.90
C HIS A 286 13.24 3.43 2.89
N GLY A 287 14.56 3.31 2.81
CA GLY A 287 15.50 4.08 3.64
C GLY A 287 16.33 5.04 2.80
N GLN A 288 16.34 6.32 3.16
CA GLN A 288 17.16 7.34 2.51
C GLN A 288 17.69 8.38 3.51
N ASN A 289 18.85 8.97 3.20
CA ASN A 289 19.31 10.15 3.90
C ASN A 289 18.68 11.39 3.25
N ILE A 290 18.24 12.34 4.08
CA ILE A 290 17.60 13.57 3.61
C ILE A 290 18.62 14.40 2.83
N LYS A 291 18.23 14.89 1.67
CA LYS A 291 19.04 15.74 0.80
C LYS A 291 18.21 16.94 0.38
N PRO A 292 18.34 18.08 1.09
CA PRO A 292 17.61 19.29 0.69
C PRO A 292 17.86 19.63 -0.78
N ASP A 293 16.78 19.89 -1.50
CA ASP A 293 16.83 20.32 -2.90
C ASP A 293 17.54 21.68 -3.00
N ASN A 294 18.02 22.00 -4.20
CA ASN A 294 18.67 23.28 -4.49
C ASN A 294 19.93 23.60 -3.66
N GLY A 295 20.48 22.61 -2.93
CA GLY A 295 21.71 22.76 -2.14
C GLY A 295 21.53 23.65 -0.91
N GLU A 296 20.32 23.84 -0.41
CA GLU A 296 20.07 24.59 0.83
C GLU A 296 20.77 23.92 2.02
N LYS A 297 21.40 24.71 2.86
CA LYS A 297 22.09 24.21 4.07
C LYS A 297 21.10 24.05 5.23
N LEU A 298 20.09 23.17 5.03
CA LEU A 298 19.10 22.85 6.06
C LEU A 298 19.58 21.66 6.90
N ILE A 299 19.36 21.73 8.21
CA ILE A 299 19.59 20.65 9.18
C ILE A 299 18.51 20.69 10.25
N SER A 300 18.38 19.61 11.03
CA SER A 300 17.54 19.59 12.21
C SER A 300 18.34 19.26 13.47
N VAL A 301 18.01 19.94 14.58
CA VAL A 301 18.44 19.58 15.92
C VAL A 301 17.23 19.08 16.67
N THR A 302 17.25 17.84 17.16
CA THR A 302 16.07 17.15 17.70
C THR A 302 16.29 16.73 19.14
N PHE A 303 15.21 16.56 19.90
CA PHE A 303 15.25 16.24 21.32
C PHE A 303 14.41 15.02 21.61
N ASP A 304 14.98 14.04 22.29
CA ASP A 304 14.36 12.79 22.69
C ASP A 304 14.06 12.74 24.21
N ASP A 305 13.29 11.76 24.64
CA ASP A 305 12.97 11.42 26.04
C ASP A 305 12.10 12.43 26.81
N GLY A 306 11.69 13.51 26.18
CA GLY A 306 10.74 14.45 26.77
C GLY A 306 9.31 13.91 26.87
N PRO A 307 8.38 14.75 27.43
CA PRO A 307 8.65 15.98 28.14
C PRO A 307 9.30 15.78 29.50
N SER A 308 10.00 16.80 29.99
CA SER A 308 10.64 16.77 31.31
C SER A 308 10.61 18.14 31.99
N ILE A 309 11.16 18.21 33.19
CA ILE A 309 11.35 19.47 33.92
C ILE A 309 12.32 20.44 33.21
N TYR A 310 13.04 19.97 32.23
CA TYR A 310 13.99 20.77 31.46
C TYR A 310 13.36 21.36 30.18
N THR A 311 12.28 20.79 29.66
CA THR A 311 11.66 21.14 28.38
C THR A 311 11.43 22.66 28.23
N ASP A 312 10.93 23.35 29.27
CA ASP A 312 10.72 24.81 29.25
C ASP A 312 12.01 25.59 28.99
N ARG A 313 13.13 25.12 29.52
CA ARG A 313 14.42 25.79 29.31
C ARG A 313 14.93 25.60 27.88
N TYR A 314 14.67 24.43 27.26
CA TYR A 314 14.94 24.19 25.84
C TYR A 314 14.10 25.11 24.96
N LEU A 315 12.79 25.19 25.21
CA LEU A 315 11.88 26.07 24.49
C LEU A 315 12.36 27.53 24.53
N LYS A 316 12.76 28.02 25.71
CA LYS A 316 13.29 29.37 25.83
C LYS A 316 14.57 29.59 25.00
N ILE A 317 15.52 28.66 25.03
CA ILE A 317 16.78 28.77 24.26
C ILE A 317 16.50 28.82 22.73
N LEU A 318 15.53 28.00 22.28
CA LEU A 318 15.10 27.95 20.88
C LEU A 318 14.35 29.21 20.48
N SER A 319 13.43 29.68 21.32
CA SER A 319 12.65 30.89 21.09
C SER A 319 13.53 32.15 21.00
N ASP A 320 14.53 32.29 21.86
CA ASP A 320 15.50 33.39 21.84
C ASP A 320 16.25 33.51 20.50
N ARG A 321 16.24 32.41 19.68
CA ARG A 321 16.90 32.33 18.35
C ARG A 321 15.90 32.19 17.19
N GLY A 322 14.61 32.18 17.48
CA GLY A 322 13.57 31.97 16.46
C GLY A 322 13.63 30.61 15.76
N ILE A 323 14.21 29.58 16.41
CA ILE A 323 14.37 28.23 15.88
C ILE A 323 13.14 27.39 16.22
N LYS A 324 12.66 26.63 15.21
CA LYS A 324 11.65 25.59 15.40
C LYS A 324 12.25 24.22 15.11
N THR A 325 11.83 23.21 15.89
CA THR A 325 12.45 21.88 15.85
C THR A 325 11.42 20.80 16.17
N THR A 326 11.86 19.56 16.33
CA THR A 326 11.02 18.40 16.63
C THR A 326 11.44 17.74 17.94
N PHE A 327 10.47 17.43 18.79
CA PHE A 327 10.62 16.71 20.03
C PHE A 327 10.00 15.30 19.89
N PHE A 328 10.77 14.27 20.22
CA PHE A 328 10.30 12.88 20.23
C PHE A 328 9.98 12.46 21.67
N ASN A 329 8.69 12.39 21.97
CA ASN A 329 8.21 12.28 23.35
C ASN A 329 7.93 10.83 23.76
N ILE A 330 8.33 10.46 24.96
CA ILE A 330 7.92 9.21 25.62
C ILE A 330 6.49 9.35 26.11
N GLY A 331 5.59 8.42 25.71
CA GLY A 331 4.16 8.50 26.04
C GLY A 331 3.88 8.58 27.54
N GLN A 332 4.58 7.80 28.37
CA GLN A 332 4.44 7.85 29.83
C GLN A 332 4.80 9.25 30.41
N ASN A 333 5.78 9.93 29.82
CA ASN A 333 6.14 11.29 30.23
C ASN A 333 5.08 12.30 29.79
N VAL A 334 4.48 12.09 28.61
CA VAL A 334 3.33 12.89 28.14
C VAL A 334 2.15 12.76 29.12
N ASP A 335 1.80 11.55 29.53
CA ASP A 335 0.70 11.33 30.47
C ASP A 335 0.94 11.99 31.82
N ASN A 336 2.18 12.03 32.29
CA ASN A 336 2.57 12.66 33.55
C ASN A 336 2.64 14.20 33.45
N MET A 337 2.85 14.76 32.23
CA MET A 337 3.09 16.19 32.00
C MET A 337 2.30 16.71 30.78
N LYS A 338 0.98 16.47 30.76
CA LYS A 338 0.08 16.70 29.60
C LYS A 338 0.15 18.11 28.98
N GLU A 339 0.42 19.13 29.79
CA GLU A 339 0.50 20.51 29.31
C GLU A 339 1.79 20.82 28.52
N GLN A 340 2.86 20.04 28.71
CA GLN A 340 4.15 20.32 28.07
C GLN A 340 4.15 20.08 26.54
N PRO A 341 3.64 18.94 26.02
CA PRO A 341 3.57 18.72 24.57
C PRO A 341 2.72 19.81 23.88
N LYS A 342 1.62 20.23 24.53
CA LYS A 342 0.79 21.31 24.01
C LYS A 342 1.56 22.61 23.92
N LYS A 343 2.34 22.97 24.95
CA LYS A 343 3.18 24.17 24.95
C LYS A 343 4.25 24.10 23.87
N VAL A 344 4.88 22.93 23.64
CA VAL A 344 5.83 22.71 22.54
C VAL A 344 5.20 23.07 21.18
N LEU A 345 3.96 22.64 20.96
CA LEU A 345 3.21 22.95 19.74
C LEU A 345 2.79 24.42 19.66
N ASP A 346 2.28 25.00 20.74
CA ASP A 346 1.84 26.41 20.81
C ASP A 346 3.00 27.36 20.50
N GLU A 347 4.24 26.97 20.82
CA GLU A 347 5.46 27.68 20.44
C GLU A 347 5.93 27.40 19.01
N GLY A 348 5.19 26.57 18.23
CA GLY A 348 5.44 26.31 16.82
C GLY A 348 6.51 25.26 16.54
N HIS A 349 6.84 24.42 17.53
CA HIS A 349 7.64 23.22 17.34
C HIS A 349 6.76 22.04 16.92
N TYR A 350 7.38 20.92 16.57
CA TYR A 350 6.69 19.68 16.25
C TYR A 350 6.93 18.62 17.33
N ILE A 351 6.01 17.69 17.42
CA ILE A 351 6.12 16.52 18.32
C ILE A 351 5.96 15.23 17.52
N ALA A 352 6.64 14.19 17.97
CA ALA A 352 6.52 12.83 17.41
C ALA A 352 6.68 11.80 18.54
N GLY A 353 6.42 10.52 18.24
CA GLY A 353 6.48 9.45 19.23
C GLY A 353 7.89 8.94 19.48
N HIS A 354 8.18 8.52 20.75
CA HIS A 354 9.42 7.85 21.15
C HIS A 354 9.13 6.59 22.01
N SER A 355 8.16 5.78 21.60
CA SER A 355 7.50 4.70 22.34
C SER A 355 6.80 5.16 23.62
N TYR A 356 6.09 4.23 24.30
CA TYR A 356 5.36 4.57 25.51
C TYR A 356 6.24 4.53 26.76
N THR A 357 7.10 3.48 26.92
CA THR A 357 7.94 3.27 28.11
C THR A 357 9.45 3.19 27.81
N HIS A 358 9.88 3.53 26.59
CA HIS A 358 11.27 3.56 26.16
C HIS A 358 12.00 2.19 26.23
N PRO A 359 11.43 1.06 25.78
CA PRO A 359 12.11 -0.23 25.79
C PRO A 359 12.92 -0.48 24.50
N LEU A 360 13.76 -1.50 24.51
CA LEU A 360 14.30 -2.11 23.27
C LEU A 360 13.17 -2.79 22.51
N LEU A 361 12.70 -2.14 21.42
CA LEU A 361 11.50 -2.57 20.69
C LEU A 361 11.70 -3.91 19.98
N SER A 362 12.90 -4.20 19.47
CA SER A 362 13.22 -5.49 18.82
C SER A 362 13.14 -6.70 19.77
N LYS A 363 13.09 -6.46 21.09
CA LYS A 363 12.98 -7.51 22.11
C LYS A 363 11.55 -7.73 22.60
N LYS A 364 10.62 -6.90 22.18
CA LYS A 364 9.20 -7.03 22.55
C LYS A 364 8.52 -8.11 21.70
N LYS A 365 7.52 -8.77 22.29
CA LYS A 365 6.58 -9.57 21.52
C LYS A 365 5.73 -8.66 20.63
N PRO A 366 5.21 -9.16 19.50
CA PRO A 366 4.43 -8.30 18.56
C PRO A 366 3.32 -7.49 19.22
N ASP A 367 2.52 -8.09 20.12
CA ASP A 367 1.45 -7.37 20.80
C ASP A 367 1.98 -6.26 21.73
N GLN A 368 3.05 -6.52 22.47
CA GLN A 368 3.70 -5.54 23.33
C GLN A 368 4.34 -4.40 22.53
N LEU A 369 4.93 -4.72 21.36
CA LEU A 369 5.43 -3.70 20.45
C LEU A 369 4.31 -2.77 19.98
N ARG A 370 3.20 -3.34 19.51
CA ARG A 370 2.06 -2.56 19.06
C ARG A 370 1.46 -1.71 20.17
N GLU A 371 1.42 -2.23 21.40
CA GLU A 371 1.00 -1.47 22.58
C GLU A 371 1.90 -0.26 22.83
N GLU A 372 3.23 -0.41 22.77
CA GLU A 372 4.19 0.70 22.90
C GLU A 372 3.98 1.79 21.85
N LEU A 373 3.73 1.38 20.61
CA LEU A 373 3.53 2.30 19.47
C LEU A 373 2.15 2.96 19.51
N SER A 374 1.08 2.23 19.85
CA SER A 374 -0.28 2.79 19.92
C SER A 374 -0.44 3.73 21.10
N LYS A 375 0.04 3.34 22.28
CA LYS A 375 -0.10 4.16 23.50
C LYS A 375 0.61 5.51 23.38
N VAL A 376 1.79 5.58 22.80
CA VAL A 376 2.46 6.90 22.60
C VAL A 376 1.66 7.79 21.65
N LYS A 377 1.04 7.23 20.60
CA LYS A 377 0.16 7.98 19.70
C LYS A 377 -1.08 8.49 20.43
N GLU A 378 -1.70 7.64 21.25
CA GLU A 378 -2.86 7.97 22.05
C GLU A 378 -2.53 9.08 23.05
N SER A 379 -1.44 8.95 23.83
CA SER A 379 -1.00 9.97 24.80
C SER A 379 -0.74 11.33 24.13
N LEU A 380 -0.07 11.35 22.98
CA LEU A 380 0.16 12.57 22.21
C LEU A 380 -1.14 13.18 21.70
N SER A 381 -2.05 12.34 21.15
CA SER A 381 -3.34 12.80 20.63
C SER A 381 -4.24 13.34 21.74
N GLU A 382 -4.28 12.69 22.90
CA GLU A 382 -5.05 13.17 24.06
C GLU A 382 -4.53 14.50 24.59
N ALA A 383 -3.20 14.65 24.68
CA ALA A 383 -2.60 15.86 25.22
C ALA A 383 -2.69 17.06 24.26
N THR A 384 -2.68 16.83 22.93
CA THR A 384 -2.44 17.87 21.94
C THR A 384 -3.49 17.96 20.84
N GLY A 385 -4.32 16.93 20.66
CA GLY A 385 -5.23 16.81 19.51
C GLY A 385 -4.54 16.41 18.19
N ILE A 386 -3.22 16.16 18.20
CA ILE A 386 -2.47 15.80 16.99
C ILE A 386 -2.22 14.29 16.96
N THR A 387 -2.52 13.67 15.84
CA THR A 387 -2.15 12.28 15.55
C THR A 387 -0.97 12.27 14.58
N THR A 388 0.13 11.60 14.95
CA THR A 388 1.28 11.43 14.07
C THR A 388 1.65 9.96 13.94
N THR A 389 2.09 9.56 12.75
CA THR A 389 2.68 8.25 12.45
C THR A 389 4.22 8.32 12.33
N MET A 390 4.78 9.51 12.55
CA MET A 390 6.22 9.73 12.66
C MET A 390 6.71 9.29 14.03
N PHE A 391 7.86 8.65 14.04
CA PHE A 391 8.35 7.96 15.22
C PHE A 391 9.88 7.90 15.22
N ARG A 392 10.48 7.97 16.38
CA ARG A 392 11.90 7.62 16.58
C ARG A 392 11.99 6.44 17.55
N PRO A 393 12.61 5.32 17.17
CA PRO A 393 12.75 4.19 18.09
C PRO A 393 13.78 4.49 19.17
N PRO A 394 13.50 4.12 20.43
CA PRO A 394 14.53 4.10 21.48
C PRO A 394 15.77 3.37 21.01
N TYR A 395 16.94 3.94 21.31
CA TYR A 395 18.26 3.38 20.93
C TYR A 395 18.49 3.23 19.41
N GLY A 396 17.62 3.73 18.55
CA GLY A 396 17.64 3.46 17.12
C GLY A 396 17.29 2.01 16.75
N ASP A 397 16.67 1.25 17.67
CA ASP A 397 16.43 -0.18 17.54
C ASP A 397 15.09 -0.48 16.87
N PHE A 398 15.09 -0.54 15.51
CA PHE A 398 13.90 -0.87 14.74
C PHE A 398 14.26 -1.70 13.49
N THR A 399 14.25 -3.02 13.64
CA THR A 399 14.63 -3.96 12.60
C THR A 399 13.53 -4.15 11.55
N THR A 400 13.85 -4.82 10.43
CA THR A 400 12.83 -5.21 9.42
C THR A 400 11.71 -6.07 10.05
N LYS A 401 12.07 -6.96 11.00
CA LYS A 401 11.08 -7.73 11.75
C LYS A 401 10.20 -6.83 12.62
N THR A 402 10.79 -5.82 13.27
CA THR A 402 10.04 -4.86 14.09
C THR A 402 9.06 -4.04 13.22
N TRP A 403 9.49 -3.66 12.01
CA TRP A 403 8.59 -3.06 11.01
C TRP A 403 7.40 -3.99 10.69
N LEU A 404 7.67 -5.28 10.40
CA LEU A 404 6.62 -6.25 10.13
C LEU A 404 5.64 -6.35 11.29
N ASP A 405 6.15 -6.48 12.52
CA ASP A 405 5.36 -6.68 13.73
C ASP A 405 4.58 -5.39 14.15
N SER A 406 4.96 -4.22 13.64
CA SER A 406 4.29 -2.94 13.93
C SER A 406 2.91 -2.79 13.28
N GLN A 407 2.60 -3.61 12.28
CA GLN A 407 1.32 -3.61 11.56
C GLN A 407 0.88 -2.24 11.01
N GLY A 408 1.85 -1.42 10.56
CA GLY A 408 1.56 -0.11 9.98
C GLY A 408 1.07 0.96 10.96
N ILE A 409 1.23 0.76 12.27
CA ILE A 409 0.90 1.76 13.30
C ILE A 409 1.74 3.02 13.10
N VAL A 410 2.99 2.87 12.65
CA VAL A 410 3.90 3.95 12.26
C VAL A 410 4.20 3.86 10.77
N SER A 411 4.37 5.00 10.12
CA SER A 411 4.68 5.07 8.69
C SER A 411 6.07 5.61 8.40
N SER A 412 6.71 6.25 9.38
CA SER A 412 8.07 6.75 9.23
C SER A 412 8.87 6.64 10.53
N GLU A 413 10.11 6.22 10.38
CA GLU A 413 11.15 6.13 11.40
C GLU A 413 12.21 7.18 11.13
N ILE A 414 12.54 7.98 12.15
CA ILE A 414 13.55 9.04 12.06
C ILE A 414 14.75 8.67 12.92
N LEU A 415 15.90 8.55 12.30
CA LEU A 415 17.18 8.37 12.99
C LEU A 415 17.98 9.68 12.99
N TRP A 416 19.28 9.62 13.19
CA TRP A 416 20.18 10.76 13.28
C TRP A 416 21.50 10.51 12.54
N THR A 417 22.18 11.59 12.23
CA THR A 417 23.51 11.58 11.60
C THR A 417 24.60 11.99 12.57
N GLN A 418 24.28 12.83 13.55
CA GLN A 418 25.16 13.24 14.62
C GLN A 418 24.59 12.84 15.98
N ASP A 419 25.35 12.08 16.76
CA ASP A 419 25.06 11.78 18.15
C ASP A 419 25.95 12.65 19.04
N THR A 420 25.33 13.46 19.87
CA THR A 420 26.05 14.33 20.82
C THR A 420 26.62 13.57 22.02
N LEU A 421 26.12 12.35 22.25
CA LEU A 421 26.40 11.56 23.45
C LEU A 421 26.08 12.32 24.75
N ASP A 422 25.16 13.28 24.72
CA ASP A 422 24.75 14.12 25.84
C ASP A 422 24.21 13.30 27.01
N TRP A 423 23.54 12.19 26.71
CA TRP A 423 23.04 11.22 27.68
C TRP A 423 24.16 10.60 28.58
N LYS A 424 25.41 10.55 28.11
CA LYS A 424 26.61 10.13 28.88
C LYS A 424 27.16 11.23 29.78
N GLN A 425 26.69 12.46 29.64
CA GLN A 425 27.21 13.65 30.34
C GLN A 425 28.74 13.80 30.20
N PRO A 426 29.30 13.80 28.98
CA PRO A 426 30.73 13.74 28.74
C PRO A 426 31.43 15.10 28.96
N GLY A 427 30.70 16.15 29.28
CA GLY A 427 31.13 17.54 29.40
C GLY A 427 30.71 18.39 28.20
N VAL A 428 30.39 19.64 28.48
CA VAL A 428 29.82 20.62 27.51
C VAL A 428 30.57 20.63 26.16
N ASN A 429 31.90 20.71 26.19
CA ASN A 429 32.69 20.78 24.97
C ASN A 429 32.55 19.51 24.09
N LYS A 430 32.47 18.33 24.70
CA LYS A 430 32.30 17.09 23.94
C LYS A 430 30.93 16.98 23.33
N ILE A 431 29.88 17.47 23.99
CA ILE A 431 28.53 17.57 23.44
C ILE A 431 28.53 18.48 22.22
N ILE A 432 29.17 19.66 22.31
CA ILE A 432 29.33 20.59 21.20
C ILE A 432 30.10 19.94 20.03
N ASP A 433 31.22 19.29 20.31
CA ASP A 433 32.03 18.63 19.28
C ASP A 433 31.24 17.51 18.58
N GLY A 434 30.46 16.72 19.34
CA GLY A 434 29.58 15.67 18.81
C GLY A 434 28.53 16.25 17.85
N ALA A 435 27.86 17.34 18.25
CA ALA A 435 26.85 18.02 17.44
C ALA A 435 27.40 18.58 16.12
N LEU A 436 28.62 19.07 16.13
CA LEU A 436 29.23 19.77 14.98
C LEU A 436 30.05 18.85 14.06
N LYS A 437 30.28 17.62 14.47
CA LYS A 437 31.14 16.69 13.73
C LYS A 437 30.52 16.27 12.41
N ASN A 438 31.18 16.60 11.30
CA ASN A 438 30.79 16.19 9.94
C ASN A 438 29.35 16.60 9.54
N VAL A 439 28.85 17.72 10.05
CA VAL A 439 27.54 18.26 9.68
C VAL A 439 27.52 18.63 8.21
N THR A 440 26.50 18.19 7.50
CA THR A 440 26.22 18.46 6.09
C THR A 440 24.74 18.83 5.91
N PRO A 441 24.34 19.42 4.79
CA PRO A 441 22.92 19.59 4.50
C PRO A 441 22.16 18.25 4.61
N GLY A 442 21.00 18.27 5.25
CA GLY A 442 20.21 17.07 5.56
C GLY A 442 20.59 16.37 6.88
N SER A 443 21.58 16.87 7.60
CA SER A 443 21.98 16.32 8.90
C SER A 443 20.88 16.45 9.95
N VAL A 444 20.77 15.41 10.81
CA VAL A 444 19.89 15.38 11.98
C VAL A 444 20.76 15.15 13.21
N VAL A 445 20.73 16.12 14.12
CA VAL A 445 21.50 16.08 15.38
C VAL A 445 20.60 15.54 16.48
N LEU A 446 21.03 14.47 17.16
CA LEU A 446 20.39 13.89 18.33
C LEU A 446 20.85 14.60 19.58
N MET A 447 19.89 15.11 20.35
CA MET A 447 20.02 15.56 21.73
C MET A 447 18.81 15.03 22.54
N HIS A 448 18.81 15.27 23.86
CA HIS A 448 17.75 14.83 24.75
C HIS A 448 17.29 15.98 25.63
N ASP A 449 15.96 16.15 25.82
CA ASP A 449 15.38 17.07 26.79
C ASP A 449 14.80 16.35 28.02
N GLY A 450 14.87 14.98 28.02
CA GLY A 450 14.47 14.10 29.10
C GLY A 450 15.50 13.01 29.42
N GLY A 451 15.11 11.94 30.10
CA GLY A 451 15.93 10.75 30.34
C GLY A 451 17.12 10.95 31.29
N GLY A 452 17.10 11.95 32.18
CA GLY A 452 18.16 12.17 33.15
C GLY A 452 18.53 13.64 33.40
N LYS A 453 19.75 13.89 33.88
CA LYS A 453 20.25 15.27 34.09
C LYS A 453 20.63 15.91 32.76
N ARG A 454 20.16 17.15 32.50
CA ARG A 454 20.36 17.87 31.23
C ARG A 454 21.08 19.22 31.42
N ASP A 455 21.78 19.43 32.54
CA ASP A 455 22.45 20.70 32.80
C ASP A 455 23.61 20.99 31.80
N GLN A 456 24.40 19.96 31.43
CA GLN A 456 25.45 20.11 30.42
C GLN A 456 24.88 20.38 29.03
N ASP A 457 23.74 19.77 28.71
CA ASP A 457 23.06 19.92 27.44
C ASP A 457 22.51 21.34 27.29
N LEU A 458 21.89 21.86 28.37
CA LEU A 458 21.38 23.24 28.40
C LEU A 458 22.50 24.30 28.31
N GLU A 459 23.71 24.00 28.79
CA GLU A 459 24.89 24.85 28.63
C GLU A 459 25.47 24.74 27.20
N ALA A 460 25.44 23.54 26.62
CA ALA A 460 25.95 23.27 25.27
C ALA A 460 25.04 23.79 24.16
N LEU A 461 23.70 23.64 24.29
CA LEU A 461 22.73 23.91 23.25
C LEU A 461 22.84 25.34 22.65
N PRO A 462 22.89 26.46 23.43
CA PRO A 462 23.07 27.76 22.84
C PRO A 462 24.29 27.86 21.92
N GLN A 463 25.42 27.28 22.34
CA GLN A 463 26.65 27.30 21.60
C GLN A 463 26.62 26.45 20.34
N ILE A 464 25.92 25.29 20.39
CA ILE A 464 25.68 24.42 19.22
C ILE A 464 24.88 25.19 18.17
N LEU A 465 23.75 25.77 18.58
CA LEU A 465 22.87 26.51 17.66
C LEU A 465 23.60 27.71 17.03
N ASP A 466 24.30 28.51 17.83
CA ASP A 466 25.02 29.68 17.35
C ASP A 466 26.16 29.32 16.38
N LYS A 467 26.89 28.20 16.65
CA LYS A 467 27.94 27.70 15.75
C LYS A 467 27.40 27.13 14.45
N LEU A 468 26.28 26.42 14.49
CA LEU A 468 25.61 25.89 13.29
C LEU A 468 25.13 27.02 12.40
N ILE A 469 24.51 28.05 12.97
CA ILE A 469 24.06 29.25 12.26
C ILE A 469 25.29 30.01 11.68
N ALA A 470 26.36 30.20 12.46
CA ALA A 470 27.59 30.87 11.99
C ALA A 470 28.26 30.10 10.83
N ASN A 471 28.09 28.76 10.75
CA ASN A 471 28.54 27.92 9.63
C ASN A 471 27.60 27.98 8.42
N GLY A 472 26.55 28.83 8.49
CA GLY A 472 25.60 29.07 7.42
C GLY A 472 24.49 28.01 7.30
N PHE A 473 24.28 27.18 8.32
CA PHE A 473 23.14 26.27 8.36
C PHE A 473 21.88 26.99 8.86
N LYS A 474 20.74 26.68 8.26
CA LYS A 474 19.42 27.01 8.78
C LYS A 474 18.88 25.78 9.52
N ILE A 475 18.53 25.96 10.78
CA ILE A 475 18.00 24.90 11.64
C ILE A 475 16.48 24.91 11.50
N VAL A 476 15.92 23.76 11.14
CA VAL A 476 14.48 23.56 10.90
C VAL A 476 13.97 22.30 11.60
N SER A 477 12.66 22.12 11.68
CA SER A 477 12.06 20.89 12.15
C SER A 477 12.37 19.70 11.21
N ILE A 478 12.16 18.47 11.70
CA ILE A 478 12.27 17.27 10.85
C ILE A 478 11.28 17.34 9.70
N GLN A 479 10.06 17.79 9.94
CA GLN A 479 9.03 17.92 8.92
C GLN A 479 9.46 18.88 7.81
N GLU A 480 9.99 20.05 8.16
CA GLU A 480 10.51 21.01 7.19
C GLU A 480 11.74 20.48 6.46
N LEU A 481 12.64 19.78 7.18
CA LEU A 481 13.82 19.16 6.59
C LEU A 481 13.44 18.08 5.56
N MET A 482 12.47 17.22 5.90
CA MET A 482 11.99 16.18 4.97
C MET A 482 11.27 16.77 3.77
N LYS A 483 10.47 17.82 3.96
CA LYS A 483 9.80 18.53 2.86
C LYS A 483 10.77 19.25 1.91
N SER A 484 11.98 19.53 2.34
CA SER A 484 13.02 20.12 1.48
C SER A 484 13.65 19.12 0.50
N ASP A 485 13.36 17.82 0.65
CA ASP A 485 13.76 16.73 -0.24
C ASP A 485 12.51 16.23 -0.97
N SER A 486 12.33 16.62 -2.22
CA SER A 486 11.15 16.28 -3.03
C SER A 486 10.99 14.78 -3.32
N SER A 487 12.01 13.97 -3.02
CA SER A 487 11.91 12.51 -3.12
C SER A 487 11.15 11.86 -1.95
N ILE A 488 10.93 12.59 -0.85
CA ILE A 488 10.16 12.13 0.31
C ILE A 488 8.69 12.55 0.13
N PRO A 489 7.72 11.61 0.17
CA PRO A 489 6.31 11.94 0.08
C PRO A 489 5.87 12.93 1.16
N SER A 490 4.97 13.85 0.82
CA SER A 490 4.56 14.94 1.73
C SER A 490 3.83 14.45 2.98
N ASP A 491 3.02 13.41 2.87
CA ASP A 491 2.31 12.77 3.99
C ASP A 491 3.26 12.05 4.94
N ILE A 492 4.34 11.46 4.42
CA ILE A 492 5.45 10.93 5.21
C ILE A 492 6.17 12.05 5.94
N ALA A 493 6.50 13.14 5.24
CA ALA A 493 7.18 14.31 5.82
C ALA A 493 6.35 14.99 6.90
N ASP A 494 5.02 15.03 6.75
CA ASP A 494 4.09 15.58 7.75
C ASP A 494 3.83 14.62 8.92
N GLY A 495 4.17 13.33 8.79
CA GLY A 495 3.83 12.30 9.76
C GLY A 495 2.34 11.95 9.77
N SER A 496 1.64 12.16 8.66
CA SER A 496 0.20 11.90 8.51
C SER A 496 -0.11 10.67 7.67
N ALA A 497 0.88 10.04 7.02
CA ALA A 497 0.68 8.87 6.18
C ALA A 497 0.06 7.71 6.97
N THR A 498 -1.05 7.17 6.47
CA THR A 498 -1.75 6.02 7.02
C THR A 498 -2.01 4.98 5.93
N MET A 499 -2.20 3.73 6.34
CA MET A 499 -2.51 2.68 5.38
C MET A 499 -3.87 2.94 4.73
N PRO A 500 -3.97 2.97 3.39
CA PRO A 500 -5.24 3.08 2.68
C PRO A 500 -6.17 1.89 2.93
N ASP A 501 -7.49 2.10 2.82
CA ASP A 501 -8.50 1.07 3.11
C ASP A 501 -8.42 -0.15 2.17
N ASP A 502 -7.93 0.04 0.94
CA ASP A 502 -7.74 -1.01 -0.06
C ASP A 502 -6.38 -1.73 0.04
N CYS A 503 -5.58 -1.40 1.05
CA CYS A 503 -4.28 -1.99 1.32
C CYS A 503 -4.32 -2.90 2.55
N VAL A 504 -3.35 -3.81 2.62
CA VAL A 504 -3.19 -4.72 3.76
C VAL A 504 -1.73 -4.70 4.24
N TRP A 505 -1.56 -4.88 5.54
CA TRP A 505 -0.22 -5.05 6.09
C TRP A 505 0.23 -6.50 5.95
N PRO A 506 1.45 -6.76 5.47
CA PRO A 506 1.95 -8.12 5.30
C PRO A 506 2.17 -8.85 6.63
N THR A 507 2.16 -10.17 6.55
CA THR A 507 2.44 -11.06 7.69
C THR A 507 3.80 -11.75 7.57
N GLU A 508 4.46 -11.61 6.41
CA GLU A 508 5.73 -12.24 6.11
C GLU A 508 6.73 -11.25 5.51
N LEU A 509 8.01 -11.55 5.69
CA LEU A 509 9.09 -10.87 4.99
C LEU A 509 9.27 -11.44 3.57
N ALA A 510 9.71 -10.59 2.63
CA ALA A 510 9.99 -10.96 1.25
C ALA A 510 11.28 -11.79 1.13
#